data_76a6ffbb28b38ccd271e5b1ddf781a97
#
_entry.id   76a6ffbb28b38ccd271e5b1ddf781a97
#
_cell.length_a   1.000
_cell.length_b   1.000
_cell.length_c   1.000
_cell.angle_alpha   90.00
_cell.angle_beta   90.00
_cell.angle_gamma   90.00
#
_symmetry.space_group_name_H-M   'P 1'
#
loop_
_entity.id
_entity.type
_entity.pdbx_description
1 polymer ?
#
loop_
_entity_poly.entity_id
_entity_poly.type
_entity_poly.pdbx_seq_one_letter_code
_entity_poly.pdbx_strand_id
1 'polypeptide(L)'
;MILNALVGNIDKRGGLCLRESVGFPDVVAKTGVELPAPRGMRLDRLLYPLNVLTFDAVYEAILTGQPYPVKALFIVGISPLQRDARYHMAVEALKKLELVVAIDIFPHDHIDYAHYVLPDLMFLEREEVTTVKWTLHAAIQKSHKALDPPPGVDAQHAPWMLMEIIRRAWPDKAKAVGYDERYADPHKFEEWERQLVEAALRKVADRFKMPVDDLEKALEEKGFVVLRRKSYGVRPYKTKLGTPTGGGGWRYTQ
;
A
#
# COMPACT_ATOMS: atom_id res chain seq x y z
N MET A 1 3.20 -5.75 21.20
CA MET A 1 2.96 -7.08 20.59
C MET A 1 3.63 -8.20 21.39
N ILE A 2 4.92 -8.12 21.72
CA ILE A 2 5.69 -9.17 22.45
C ILE A 2 5.04 -9.58 23.75
N LEU A 3 4.65 -8.63 24.63
CA LEU A 3 3.97 -8.94 25.90
C LEU A 3 2.68 -9.76 25.70
N ASN A 4 1.86 -9.40 24.70
CA ASN A 4 0.65 -10.17 24.40
C ASN A 4 0.96 -11.59 23.91
N ALA A 5 2.09 -11.78 23.20
CA ALA A 5 2.55 -13.11 22.80
C ALA A 5 2.98 -13.95 24.01
N LEU A 6 3.76 -13.36 24.92
CA LEU A 6 4.27 -14.03 26.12
C LEU A 6 3.16 -14.53 27.05
N VAL A 7 2.09 -13.75 27.19
CA VAL A 7 0.93 -14.14 28.02
C VAL A 7 -0.16 -14.90 27.24
N GLY A 8 0.13 -15.30 26.00
CA GLY A 8 -0.82 -16.05 25.16
C GLY A 8 -2.10 -15.27 24.80
N ASN A 9 -2.03 -13.94 24.79
CA ASN A 9 -3.19 -13.06 24.61
C ASN A 9 -3.32 -12.57 23.15
N ILE A 10 -2.89 -13.38 22.18
CA ILE A 10 -3.06 -13.08 20.76
C ILE A 10 -4.29 -13.80 20.22
N ASP A 11 -5.09 -13.05 19.46
CA ASP A 11 -6.32 -13.50 18.82
C ASP A 11 -7.38 -14.09 19.73
N LYS A 12 -7.41 -13.63 20.98
CA LYS A 12 -8.45 -13.88 21.96
C LYS A 12 -9.32 -12.65 22.17
N ARG A 13 -10.57 -12.86 22.61
CA ARG A 13 -11.44 -11.74 22.99
C ARG A 13 -10.81 -10.94 24.14
N GLY A 14 -10.74 -9.63 23.98
CA GLY A 14 -10.10 -8.73 24.94
C GLY A 14 -8.57 -8.63 24.82
N GLY A 15 -7.97 -9.41 23.92
CA GLY A 15 -6.54 -9.39 23.66
C GLY A 15 -6.17 -8.66 22.35
N LEU A 16 -4.93 -8.87 21.90
CA LEU A 16 -4.44 -8.40 20.61
C LEU A 16 -5.07 -9.24 19.49
N CYS A 17 -6.08 -8.70 18.84
CA CYS A 17 -6.82 -9.42 17.82
C CYS A 17 -6.14 -9.30 16.44
N LEU A 18 -5.99 -10.43 15.75
CA LEU A 18 -5.61 -10.47 14.35
C LEU A 18 -6.85 -10.19 13.48
N ARG A 19 -6.78 -9.21 12.63
CA ARG A 19 -7.90 -8.86 11.75
C ARG A 19 -8.05 -9.87 10.61
N GLU A 20 -9.27 -9.99 10.12
CA GLU A 20 -9.54 -10.69 8.87
C GLU A 20 -9.08 -9.83 7.68
N SER A 21 -8.60 -10.46 6.64
CA SER A 21 -8.17 -9.77 5.41
C SER A 21 -9.12 -10.04 4.26
N VAL A 22 -9.42 -9.02 3.50
CA VAL A 22 -10.11 -9.14 2.21
C VAL A 22 -9.14 -9.72 1.17
N GLY A 23 -7.87 -9.33 1.24
CA GLY A 23 -6.89 -9.65 0.20
C GLY A 23 -7.33 -9.06 -1.14
N PHE A 24 -7.35 -7.72 -1.22
CA PHE A 24 -7.72 -7.03 -2.46
C PHE A 24 -6.82 -7.54 -3.59
N PRO A 25 -7.37 -8.03 -4.70
CA PRO A 25 -6.57 -8.65 -5.73
C PRO A 25 -5.81 -7.61 -6.54
N ASP A 26 -4.63 -7.99 -7.00
CA ASP A 26 -3.91 -7.26 -8.02
C ASP A 26 -4.64 -7.45 -9.36
N VAL A 27 -5.07 -6.37 -9.98
CA VAL A 27 -5.78 -6.35 -11.26
C VAL A 27 -4.96 -5.74 -12.38
N VAL A 28 -3.85 -5.10 -12.04
CA VAL A 28 -2.92 -4.53 -13.01
C VAL A 28 -2.10 -5.67 -13.62
N ALA A 29 -1.97 -5.67 -14.94
CA ALA A 29 -1.14 -6.63 -15.64
C ALA A 29 0.33 -6.51 -15.17
N LYS A 30 0.97 -7.65 -14.94
CA LYS A 30 2.41 -7.66 -14.67
C LYS A 30 3.15 -7.16 -15.90
N THR A 31 3.98 -6.15 -15.71
CA THR A 31 4.73 -5.51 -16.81
C THR A 31 5.85 -6.37 -17.37
N GLY A 32 6.09 -7.56 -16.82
CA GLY A 32 7.23 -8.43 -17.18
C GLY A 32 8.59 -7.88 -16.71
N VAL A 33 8.61 -6.76 -15.99
CA VAL A 33 9.83 -6.24 -15.39
C VAL A 33 10.15 -7.06 -14.15
N GLU A 34 11.15 -7.90 -14.23
CA GLU A 34 11.78 -8.44 -13.04
C GLU A 34 12.64 -7.32 -12.43
N LEU A 35 12.15 -6.72 -11.36
CA LEU A 35 12.98 -5.87 -10.54
C LEU A 35 14.10 -6.74 -9.95
N PRO A 36 15.35 -6.23 -9.90
CA PRO A 36 16.42 -6.92 -9.18
C PRO A 36 15.85 -7.27 -7.80
N ALA A 37 15.86 -8.56 -7.48
CA ALA A 37 15.28 -9.01 -6.24
C ALA A 37 15.94 -8.23 -5.10
N PRO A 38 15.20 -7.68 -4.15
CA PRO A 38 15.75 -6.98 -2.98
C PRO A 38 16.56 -7.90 -2.07
N ARG A 39 16.98 -9.06 -2.57
CA ARG A 39 17.71 -10.11 -1.85
C ARG A 39 18.99 -9.58 -1.22
N GLY A 40 19.69 -8.71 -1.91
CA GLY A 40 20.92 -8.13 -1.42
C GLY A 40 20.72 -6.99 -0.43
N MET A 41 19.53 -6.38 -0.38
CA MET A 41 19.20 -5.33 0.60
C MET A 41 18.81 -5.88 1.97
N ARG A 42 18.78 -7.20 2.14
CA ARG A 42 18.27 -7.83 3.35
C ARG A 42 19.27 -8.84 3.91
N LEU A 43 20.14 -8.36 4.75
CA LEU A 43 21.01 -9.21 5.57
C LEU A 43 20.21 -9.96 6.65
N ASP A 44 19.07 -9.42 7.04
CA ASP A 44 18.17 -9.93 8.07
C ASP A 44 17.04 -10.85 7.53
N ARG A 45 17.10 -11.25 6.27
CA ARG A 45 16.04 -12.03 5.62
C ARG A 45 15.68 -13.32 6.32
N LEU A 46 16.62 -13.91 7.04
CA LEU A 46 16.38 -15.09 7.86
C LEU A 46 15.51 -14.79 9.06
N LEU A 47 15.59 -13.56 9.60
CA LEU A 47 14.80 -13.09 10.72
C LEU A 47 13.46 -12.52 10.27
N TYR A 48 13.39 -11.96 9.06
CA TYR A 48 12.19 -11.34 8.48
C TYR A 48 11.83 -11.95 7.12
N PRO A 49 11.24 -13.16 7.09
CA PRO A 49 10.95 -13.87 5.83
C PRO A 49 9.81 -13.27 4.99
N LEU A 50 9.31 -12.08 5.34
CA LEU A 50 8.11 -11.49 4.78
C LEU A 50 8.29 -10.77 3.43
N ASN A 51 9.46 -10.82 2.79
CA ASN A 51 9.76 -10.08 1.56
C ASN A 51 9.47 -8.56 1.65
N VAL A 52 9.50 -7.99 2.83
CA VAL A 52 9.30 -6.55 3.08
C VAL A 52 10.65 -5.93 3.31
N LEU A 53 10.96 -4.87 2.55
CA LEU A 53 12.12 -4.04 2.82
C LEU A 53 11.89 -3.25 4.11
N THR A 54 12.88 -3.22 4.97
CA THR A 54 12.91 -2.25 6.06
C THR A 54 13.43 -0.92 5.53
N PHE A 55 12.97 0.18 6.07
CA PHE A 55 13.48 1.50 5.68
C PHE A 55 14.99 1.62 5.91
N ASP A 56 15.50 1.02 6.99
CA ASP A 56 16.94 0.95 7.26
C ASP A 56 17.74 0.37 6.08
N ALA A 57 17.26 -0.72 5.49
CA ALA A 57 17.93 -1.33 4.35
C ALA A 57 17.92 -0.43 3.09
N VAL A 58 16.86 0.38 2.93
CA VAL A 58 16.80 1.37 1.85
C VAL A 58 17.80 2.48 2.09
N TYR A 59 17.89 3.01 3.31
CA TYR A 59 18.87 4.04 3.64
C TYR A 59 20.30 3.54 3.51
N GLU A 60 20.61 2.32 3.95
CA GLU A 60 21.89 1.69 3.74
C GLU A 60 22.26 1.58 2.26
N ALA A 61 21.31 1.15 1.42
CA ALA A 61 21.51 1.07 -0.02
C ALA A 61 21.77 2.45 -0.67
N ILE A 62 21.07 3.49 -0.24
CA ILE A 62 21.33 4.86 -0.68
C ILE A 62 22.73 5.31 -0.26
N LEU A 63 23.10 5.07 1.00
CA LEU A 63 24.38 5.54 1.55
C LEU A 63 25.58 4.76 1.04
N THR A 64 25.46 3.46 0.84
CA THR A 64 26.58 2.60 0.43
C THR A 64 26.63 2.30 -1.07
N GLY A 65 25.50 2.44 -1.77
CA GLY A 65 25.35 2.01 -3.15
C GLY A 65 25.22 0.49 -3.31
N GLN A 66 25.07 -0.26 -2.20
CA GLN A 66 24.99 -1.71 -2.21
C GLN A 66 23.58 -2.18 -1.85
N PRO A 67 23.06 -3.22 -2.50
CA PRO A 67 23.63 -4.04 -3.60
C PRO A 67 23.58 -3.35 -4.97
N TYR A 68 22.89 -2.22 -5.06
CA TYR A 68 22.86 -1.33 -6.22
C TYR A 68 22.56 0.10 -5.76
N PRO A 69 23.02 1.13 -6.50
CA PRO A 69 22.79 2.51 -6.12
C PRO A 69 21.32 2.89 -6.27
N VAL A 70 20.70 3.33 -5.18
CA VAL A 70 19.39 3.97 -5.22
C VAL A 70 19.61 5.46 -5.44
N LYS A 71 19.09 6.01 -6.53
CA LYS A 71 19.33 7.40 -6.95
C LYS A 71 18.12 8.30 -6.83
N ALA A 72 16.92 7.71 -6.89
CA ALA A 72 15.65 8.43 -6.80
C ALA A 72 14.74 7.80 -5.75
N LEU A 73 14.00 8.63 -5.04
CA LEU A 73 13.00 8.22 -4.06
C LEU A 73 11.72 9.03 -4.24
N PHE A 74 10.61 8.32 -4.38
CA PHE A 74 9.27 8.89 -4.31
C PHE A 74 8.67 8.59 -2.94
N ILE A 75 8.31 9.62 -2.20
CA ILE A 75 7.72 9.55 -0.87
C ILE A 75 6.26 9.94 -1.00
N VAL A 76 5.34 9.00 -0.76
CA VAL A 76 3.91 9.20 -1.01
C VAL A 76 3.11 8.94 0.27
N GLY A 77 2.49 9.98 0.80
CA GLY A 77 1.57 9.90 1.94
C GLY A 77 2.22 9.39 3.23
N ILE A 78 3.51 9.63 3.42
CA ILE A 78 4.24 9.19 4.62
C ILE A 78 5.42 10.13 4.89
N SER A 79 5.70 10.42 6.17
CA SER A 79 6.98 11.04 6.56
C SER A 79 7.97 9.98 7.06
N PRO A 80 9.04 9.68 6.32
CA PRO A 80 10.09 8.78 6.77
C PRO A 80 10.81 9.31 8.01
N LEU A 81 10.95 10.62 8.15
CA LEU A 81 11.66 11.25 9.27
C LEU A 81 10.89 11.16 10.58
N GLN A 82 9.56 11.15 10.54
CA GLN A 82 8.72 11.02 11.73
C GLN A 82 8.44 9.57 12.12
N ARG A 83 8.56 8.67 11.15
CA ARG A 83 8.20 7.26 11.36
C ARG A 83 9.35 6.40 11.87
N ASP A 84 10.58 6.71 11.44
CA ASP A 84 11.72 5.82 11.64
C ASP A 84 12.58 6.21 12.84
N ALA A 85 13.04 5.19 13.56
CA ALA A 85 13.89 5.39 14.73
C ALA A 85 15.29 5.92 14.35
N ARG A 86 15.73 5.74 13.09
CA ARG A 86 17.06 6.17 12.60
C ARG A 86 16.99 7.49 11.84
N TYR A 87 16.44 8.51 12.48
CA TYR A 87 16.27 9.84 11.91
C TYR A 87 17.52 10.39 11.19
N HIS A 88 18.67 10.36 11.85
CA HIS A 88 19.92 10.90 11.25
C HIS A 88 20.32 10.16 9.97
N MET A 89 20.19 8.85 9.96
CA MET A 89 20.48 8.03 8.79
C MET A 89 19.53 8.33 7.64
N ALA A 90 18.25 8.54 7.93
CA ALA A 90 17.25 8.93 6.96
C ALA A 90 17.59 10.30 6.33
N VAL A 91 17.96 11.29 7.15
CA VAL A 91 18.36 12.61 6.68
C VAL A 91 19.59 12.54 5.77
N GLU A 92 20.63 11.79 6.16
CA GLU A 92 21.82 11.61 5.33
C GLU A 92 21.51 10.92 4.00
N ALA A 93 20.64 9.91 4.04
CA ALA A 93 20.17 9.23 2.84
C ALA A 93 19.42 10.18 1.90
N LEU A 94 18.47 10.96 2.41
CA LEU A 94 17.72 11.93 1.60
C LEU A 94 18.63 12.97 0.95
N LYS A 95 19.63 13.48 1.68
CA LYS A 95 20.62 14.45 1.14
C LYS A 95 21.51 13.87 0.05
N LYS A 96 21.71 12.57 0.02
CA LYS A 96 22.57 11.89 -0.96
C LYS A 96 21.86 11.55 -2.26
N LEU A 97 20.54 11.52 -2.28
CA LEU A 97 19.76 11.16 -3.45
C LEU A 97 19.86 12.23 -4.56
N GLU A 98 19.95 11.78 -5.82
CA GLU A 98 19.90 12.63 -7.00
C GLU A 98 18.50 13.22 -7.23
N LEU A 99 17.44 12.49 -6.81
CA LEU A 99 16.05 12.92 -6.93
C LEU A 99 15.24 12.47 -5.72
N VAL A 100 14.58 13.41 -5.08
CA VAL A 100 13.55 13.16 -4.06
C VAL A 100 12.28 13.88 -4.49
N VAL A 101 11.19 13.13 -4.62
CA VAL A 101 9.86 13.65 -4.92
C VAL A 101 8.95 13.33 -3.75
N ALA A 102 8.38 14.34 -3.12
CA ALA A 102 7.38 14.20 -2.06
C ALA A 102 5.99 14.43 -2.63
N ILE A 103 5.08 13.50 -2.41
CA ILE A 103 3.66 13.59 -2.79
C ILE A 103 2.86 13.42 -1.50
N ASP A 104 2.28 14.48 -1.00
CA ASP A 104 1.57 14.46 0.28
C ASP A 104 0.50 15.55 0.35
N ILE A 105 -0.43 15.37 1.28
CA ILE A 105 -1.47 16.36 1.61
C ILE A 105 -0.98 17.39 2.62
N PHE A 106 0.13 17.12 3.33
CA PHE A 106 0.72 18.01 4.32
C PHE A 106 2.22 18.20 4.12
N PRO A 107 2.73 19.40 4.40
CA PRO A 107 4.15 19.71 4.35
C PRO A 107 4.88 19.14 5.60
N HIS A 108 5.18 17.85 5.59
CA HIS A 108 6.00 17.21 6.61
C HIS A 108 7.48 17.59 6.48
N ASP A 109 8.27 17.35 7.52
CA ASP A 109 9.69 17.69 7.62
C ASP A 109 10.60 17.12 6.51
N HIS A 110 10.19 16.04 5.84
CA HIS A 110 10.96 15.48 4.73
C HIS A 110 10.91 16.33 3.45
N ILE A 111 9.96 17.27 3.33
CA ILE A 111 9.89 18.17 2.16
C ILE A 111 11.09 19.09 2.07
N ASP A 112 11.76 19.40 3.19
CA ASP A 112 12.97 20.22 3.22
C ASP A 112 14.14 19.57 2.45
N TYR A 113 14.03 18.28 2.18
CA TYR A 113 15.00 17.49 1.40
C TYR A 113 14.48 17.11 0.01
N ALA A 114 13.25 17.48 -0.32
CA ALA A 114 12.64 17.15 -1.60
C ALA A 114 13.09 18.12 -2.71
N HIS A 115 13.36 17.58 -3.89
CA HIS A 115 13.60 18.36 -5.10
C HIS A 115 12.28 18.84 -5.71
N TYR A 116 11.22 18.04 -5.55
CA TYR A 116 9.87 18.38 -6.00
C TYR A 116 8.87 17.99 -4.91
N VAL A 117 7.90 18.86 -4.69
CA VAL A 117 6.75 18.62 -3.79
C VAL A 117 5.49 18.74 -4.63
N LEU A 118 4.70 17.68 -4.67
CA LEU A 118 3.48 17.59 -5.45
C LEU A 118 2.31 17.43 -4.47
N PRO A 119 1.33 18.34 -4.48
CA PRO A 119 0.16 18.23 -3.60
C PRO A 119 -0.74 17.06 -4.00
N ASP A 120 -1.08 16.18 -3.04
CA ASP A 120 -2.04 15.08 -3.23
C ASP A 120 -3.44 15.52 -2.86
N LEU A 121 -4.45 14.85 -3.44
CA LEU A 121 -5.84 15.00 -3.02
C LEU A 121 -6.06 14.33 -1.66
N MET A 122 -6.76 15.03 -0.76
CA MET A 122 -7.22 14.46 0.50
C MET A 122 -8.32 13.42 0.25
N PHE A 123 -8.51 12.50 1.18
CA PHE A 123 -9.51 11.43 1.06
C PHE A 123 -10.96 11.92 0.90
N LEU A 124 -11.27 13.16 1.31
CA LEU A 124 -12.59 13.79 1.08
C LEU A 124 -12.71 14.46 -0.30
N GLU A 125 -11.61 14.64 -1.01
CA GLU A 125 -11.55 15.31 -2.32
C GLU A 125 -11.59 14.33 -3.49
N ARG A 126 -11.68 13.03 -3.20
CA ARG A 126 -11.72 11.96 -4.20
C ARG A 126 -12.67 10.83 -3.80
N GLU A 127 -13.07 10.05 -4.79
CA GLU A 127 -13.73 8.77 -4.57
C GLU A 127 -12.67 7.67 -4.36
N GLU A 128 -12.89 6.77 -3.43
CA GLU A 128 -11.98 5.65 -3.19
C GLU A 128 -12.73 4.40 -2.73
N VAL A 129 -12.34 3.24 -3.28
CA VAL A 129 -12.74 1.93 -2.78
C VAL A 129 -11.54 1.24 -2.16
N THR A 130 -11.61 0.95 -0.88
CA THR A 130 -10.49 0.35 -0.15
C THR A 130 -10.94 -0.69 0.86
N THR A 131 -9.99 -1.46 1.37
CA THR A 131 -10.25 -2.39 2.47
C THR A 131 -10.25 -1.65 3.80
N VAL A 132 -11.23 -1.91 4.65
CA VAL A 132 -11.30 -1.27 5.97
C VAL A 132 -10.18 -1.79 6.86
N LYS A 133 -9.20 -0.94 7.15
CA LYS A 133 -8.01 -1.33 7.92
C LYS A 133 -8.22 -1.34 9.44
N TRP A 134 -9.24 -0.67 9.94
CA TRP A 134 -9.49 -0.45 11.36
C TRP A 134 -10.58 -1.36 11.95
N THR A 135 -11.11 -2.28 11.17
CA THR A 135 -12.04 -3.31 11.66
C THR A 135 -11.35 -4.65 11.83
N LEU A 136 -11.90 -5.47 12.72
CA LEU A 136 -11.48 -6.87 12.88
C LEU A 136 -12.03 -7.76 11.76
N HIS A 137 -13.05 -7.32 11.07
CA HIS A 137 -13.74 -8.05 10.01
C HIS A 137 -13.05 -7.84 8.66
N ALA A 138 -13.23 -8.77 7.74
CA ALA A 138 -12.92 -8.54 6.34
C ALA A 138 -14.02 -7.65 5.76
N ALA A 139 -13.70 -6.40 5.49
CA ALA A 139 -14.66 -5.42 4.99
C ALA A 139 -14.03 -4.53 3.91
N ILE A 140 -14.87 -4.08 2.99
CA ILE A 140 -14.57 -3.08 1.98
C ILE A 140 -15.40 -1.85 2.28
N GLN A 141 -14.86 -0.68 2.02
CA GLN A 141 -15.58 0.59 2.08
C GLN A 141 -15.43 1.34 0.77
N LYS A 142 -16.42 2.15 0.46
CA LYS A 142 -16.42 3.17 -0.58
C LYS A 142 -16.60 4.53 0.09
N SER A 143 -15.71 5.46 -0.20
CA SER A 143 -15.89 6.87 0.15
C SER A 143 -16.22 7.65 -1.11
N HIS A 144 -17.15 8.58 -1.00
CA HIS A 144 -17.49 9.51 -2.06
C HIS A 144 -16.76 10.83 -1.86
N LYS A 145 -16.45 11.49 -2.96
CA LYS A 145 -15.94 12.86 -2.92
C LYS A 145 -16.96 13.76 -2.23
N ALA A 146 -16.53 14.48 -1.20
CA ALA A 146 -17.37 15.39 -0.41
C ALA A 146 -16.99 16.85 -0.57
N LEU A 147 -15.75 17.13 -0.95
CA LEU A 147 -15.18 18.48 -1.06
C LEU A 147 -14.38 18.60 -2.36
N ASP A 148 -14.26 19.81 -2.86
CA ASP A 148 -13.26 20.17 -3.86
C ASP A 148 -11.98 20.64 -3.17
N PRO A 149 -10.81 20.49 -3.81
CA PRO A 149 -9.58 21.09 -3.30
C PRO A 149 -9.73 22.59 -3.07
N PRO A 150 -9.02 23.18 -2.09
CA PRO A 150 -9.08 24.60 -1.82
C PRO A 150 -8.73 25.43 -3.07
N PRO A 151 -9.39 26.56 -3.32
CA PRO A 151 -9.09 27.40 -4.45
C PRO A 151 -7.61 27.82 -4.51
N GLY A 152 -6.99 27.67 -5.70
CA GLY A 152 -5.59 28.01 -5.90
C GLY A 152 -4.59 26.90 -5.54
N VAL A 153 -5.06 25.75 -5.07
CA VAL A 153 -4.23 24.56 -4.86
C VAL A 153 -4.34 23.65 -6.08
N ASP A 154 -3.22 23.37 -6.73
CA ASP A 154 -3.13 22.41 -7.85
C ASP A 154 -2.84 21.00 -7.30
N ALA A 155 -3.77 20.48 -6.50
CA ALA A 155 -3.68 19.13 -5.97
C ALA A 155 -4.22 18.13 -6.98
N GLN A 156 -3.50 17.01 -7.14
CA GLN A 156 -3.88 15.94 -8.04
C GLN A 156 -3.74 14.58 -7.34
N HIS A 157 -4.47 13.58 -7.79
CA HIS A 157 -4.42 12.24 -7.22
C HIS A 157 -3.03 11.61 -7.39
N ALA A 158 -2.38 11.21 -6.30
CA ALA A 158 -1.03 10.63 -6.33
C ALA A 158 -0.86 9.48 -7.33
N PRO A 159 -1.77 8.49 -7.47
CA PRO A 159 -1.71 7.48 -8.51
C PRO A 159 -1.68 8.05 -9.92
N TRP A 160 -2.48 9.08 -10.22
CA TRP A 160 -2.44 9.74 -11.52
C TRP A 160 -1.08 10.39 -11.80
N MET A 161 -0.54 11.14 -10.83
CA MET A 161 0.77 11.77 -10.95
C MET A 161 1.88 10.74 -11.23
N LEU A 162 1.86 9.62 -10.50
CA LEU A 162 2.81 8.52 -10.71
C LEU A 162 2.65 7.89 -12.09
N MET A 163 1.42 7.64 -12.55
CA MET A 163 1.17 7.06 -13.87
C MET A 163 1.58 8.00 -14.99
N GLU A 164 1.38 9.31 -14.84
CA GLU A 164 1.86 10.32 -15.81
C GLU A 164 3.39 10.39 -15.88
N ILE A 165 4.07 10.30 -14.75
CA ILE A 165 5.54 10.21 -14.72
C ILE A 165 6.00 8.93 -15.44
N ILE A 166 5.37 7.78 -15.16
CA ILE A 166 5.69 6.50 -15.80
C ILE A 166 5.41 6.57 -17.30
N ARG A 167 4.27 7.13 -17.71
CA ARG A 167 3.91 7.26 -19.14
C ARG A 167 4.94 8.07 -19.91
N ARG A 168 5.41 9.17 -19.33
CA ARG A 168 6.41 10.05 -19.97
C ARG A 168 7.80 9.45 -19.96
N ALA A 169 8.19 8.78 -18.88
CA ALA A 169 9.53 8.18 -18.74
C ALA A 169 9.63 6.82 -19.44
N TRP A 170 8.57 6.01 -19.41
CA TRP A 170 8.54 4.64 -19.93
C TRP A 170 7.19 4.33 -20.60
N PRO A 171 6.90 4.91 -21.76
CA PRO A 171 5.59 4.79 -22.41
C PRO A 171 5.17 3.34 -22.69
N ASP A 172 6.11 2.47 -23.05
CA ASP A 172 5.81 1.04 -23.27
C ASP A 172 5.37 0.32 -22.00
N LYS A 173 5.92 0.71 -20.83
CA LYS A 173 5.53 0.15 -19.54
C LYS A 173 4.13 0.61 -19.13
N ALA A 174 3.81 1.87 -19.36
CA ALA A 174 2.47 2.39 -19.12
C ALA A 174 1.43 1.66 -20.01
N LYS A 175 1.72 1.50 -21.29
CA LYS A 175 0.85 0.74 -22.21
C LYS A 175 0.66 -0.71 -21.80
N ALA A 176 1.70 -1.35 -21.27
CA ALA A 176 1.61 -2.74 -20.81
C ALA A 176 0.62 -2.96 -19.67
N VAL A 177 0.32 -1.91 -18.89
CA VAL A 177 -0.71 -1.92 -17.84
C VAL A 177 -2.03 -1.29 -18.28
N GLY A 178 -2.17 -0.99 -19.56
CA GLY A 178 -3.39 -0.41 -20.14
C GLY A 178 -3.53 1.09 -19.94
N TYR A 179 -2.44 1.78 -19.56
CA TYR A 179 -2.43 3.22 -19.38
C TYR A 179 -1.72 3.92 -20.57
N ASP A 180 -2.42 4.84 -21.21
CA ASP A 180 -1.88 5.59 -22.36
C ASP A 180 -2.32 7.07 -22.31
N GLU A 181 -2.06 7.80 -23.38
CA GLU A 181 -2.34 9.24 -23.48
C GLU A 181 -3.81 9.60 -23.29
N ARG A 182 -4.75 8.68 -23.53
CA ARG A 182 -6.19 8.91 -23.29
C ARG A 182 -6.49 9.24 -21.85
N TYR A 183 -5.67 8.76 -20.93
CA TYR A 183 -5.82 8.92 -19.48
C TYR A 183 -4.92 10.01 -18.88
N ALA A 184 -4.26 10.81 -19.72
CA ALA A 184 -3.42 11.93 -19.27
C ALA A 184 -4.25 13.04 -18.61
N ASP A 185 -5.52 13.17 -18.96
CA ASP A 185 -6.49 14.00 -18.25
C ASP A 185 -6.88 13.33 -16.92
N PRO A 186 -6.81 14.04 -15.78
CA PRO A 186 -7.20 13.49 -14.47
C PRO A 186 -8.62 12.89 -14.43
N HIS A 187 -9.59 13.50 -15.12
CA HIS A 187 -10.96 12.97 -15.20
C HIS A 187 -11.03 11.65 -15.99
N LYS A 188 -10.21 11.50 -17.02
CA LYS A 188 -10.10 10.24 -17.75
C LYS A 188 -9.35 9.17 -16.97
N PHE A 189 -8.41 9.58 -16.12
CA PHE A 189 -7.76 8.68 -15.20
C PHE A 189 -8.75 8.04 -14.22
N GLU A 190 -9.71 8.80 -13.70
CA GLU A 190 -10.77 8.26 -12.83
C GLU A 190 -11.58 7.16 -13.52
N GLU A 191 -11.84 7.29 -14.84
CA GLU A 191 -12.50 6.23 -15.61
C GLU A 191 -11.66 4.95 -15.69
N TRP A 192 -10.35 5.09 -15.90
CA TRP A 192 -9.42 3.95 -15.95
C TRP A 192 -9.30 3.28 -14.58
N GLU A 193 -9.16 4.05 -13.52
CA GLU A 193 -9.09 3.55 -12.15
C GLU A 193 -10.37 2.82 -11.77
N ARG A 194 -11.54 3.35 -12.13
CA ARG A 194 -12.84 2.70 -11.91
C ARG A 194 -12.90 1.32 -12.55
N GLN A 195 -12.43 1.16 -13.79
CA GLN A 195 -12.39 -0.15 -14.46
C GLN A 195 -11.53 -1.16 -13.69
N LEU A 196 -10.40 -0.71 -13.12
CA LEU A 196 -9.55 -1.57 -12.28
C LEU A 196 -10.23 -1.95 -10.99
N VAL A 197 -10.92 -1.01 -10.34
CA VAL A 197 -11.68 -1.25 -9.11
C VAL A 197 -12.82 -2.23 -9.37
N GLU A 198 -13.59 -2.07 -10.43
CA GLU A 198 -14.66 -3.00 -10.81
C GLU A 198 -14.12 -4.42 -11.05
N ALA A 199 -13.00 -4.54 -11.76
CA ALA A 199 -12.35 -5.84 -11.97
C ALA A 199 -11.87 -6.47 -10.65
N ALA A 200 -11.39 -5.64 -9.70
CA ALA A 200 -11.03 -6.10 -8.36
C ALA A 200 -12.26 -6.54 -7.55
N LEU A 201 -13.34 -5.78 -7.60
CA LEU A 201 -14.60 -6.11 -6.90
C LEU A 201 -15.20 -7.41 -7.39
N ARG A 202 -15.19 -7.67 -8.70
CA ARG A 202 -15.62 -8.97 -9.27
C ARG A 202 -14.82 -10.14 -8.67
N LYS A 203 -13.47 -10.03 -8.63
CA LYS A 203 -12.62 -11.07 -8.03
C LYS A 203 -12.86 -11.24 -6.52
N VAL A 204 -13.19 -10.15 -5.83
CA VAL A 204 -13.56 -10.22 -4.40
C VAL A 204 -14.92 -10.87 -4.24
N ALA A 205 -15.92 -10.49 -5.03
CA ALA A 205 -17.25 -11.08 -5.03
C ALA A 205 -17.20 -12.60 -5.23
N ASP A 206 -16.44 -13.06 -6.23
CA ASP A 206 -16.22 -14.49 -6.50
C ASP A 206 -15.59 -15.21 -5.29
N ARG A 207 -14.56 -14.62 -4.69
CA ARG A 207 -13.86 -15.19 -3.52
C ARG A 207 -14.76 -15.36 -2.33
N PHE A 208 -15.67 -14.41 -2.10
CA PHE A 208 -16.59 -14.42 -0.96
C PHE A 208 -17.95 -15.00 -1.31
N LYS A 209 -18.14 -15.49 -2.55
CA LYS A 209 -19.38 -16.10 -3.06
C LYS A 209 -20.59 -15.17 -2.90
N MET A 210 -20.41 -13.92 -3.23
CA MET A 210 -21.42 -12.86 -3.22
C MET A 210 -21.65 -12.42 -4.67
N PRO A 211 -22.91 -12.17 -5.11
CA PRO A 211 -23.15 -11.51 -6.40
C PRO A 211 -22.48 -10.15 -6.45
N VAL A 212 -21.83 -9.81 -7.56
CA VAL A 212 -21.11 -8.54 -7.69
C VAL A 212 -22.07 -7.35 -7.59
N ASP A 213 -23.26 -7.47 -8.17
CA ASP A 213 -24.28 -6.41 -8.13
C ASP A 213 -24.73 -6.11 -6.69
N ASP A 214 -24.86 -7.14 -5.84
CA ASP A 214 -25.17 -6.97 -4.42
C ASP A 214 -24.05 -6.28 -3.67
N LEU A 215 -22.80 -6.59 -4.00
CA LEU A 215 -21.62 -5.95 -3.43
C LEU A 215 -21.55 -4.46 -3.81
N GLU A 216 -21.70 -4.16 -5.09
CA GLU A 216 -21.70 -2.79 -5.62
C GLU A 216 -22.85 -1.97 -5.04
N LYS A 217 -24.05 -2.49 -5.08
CA LYS A 217 -25.24 -1.85 -4.48
C LYS A 217 -25.04 -1.54 -3.00
N ALA A 218 -24.52 -2.50 -2.24
CA ALA A 218 -24.30 -2.28 -0.81
C ALA A 218 -23.19 -1.25 -0.54
N LEU A 219 -22.15 -1.14 -1.39
CA LEU A 219 -21.15 -0.11 -1.31
C LEU A 219 -21.73 1.28 -1.60
N GLU A 220 -22.61 1.40 -2.59
CA GLU A 220 -23.28 2.66 -2.92
C GLU A 220 -24.27 3.11 -1.81
N GLU A 221 -25.09 2.19 -1.31
CA GLU A 221 -26.16 2.54 -0.35
C GLU A 221 -25.63 2.73 1.07
N LYS A 222 -24.62 1.96 1.49
CA LYS A 222 -24.15 1.89 2.89
C LYS A 222 -22.74 2.40 3.10
N GLY A 223 -21.99 2.62 2.02
CA GLY A 223 -20.58 3.00 2.07
C GLY A 223 -19.63 1.88 2.52
N PHE A 224 -20.13 0.72 2.98
CA PHE A 224 -19.28 -0.39 3.39
C PHE A 224 -19.99 -1.74 3.33
N VAL A 225 -19.19 -2.81 3.19
CA VAL A 225 -19.67 -4.20 3.21
C VAL A 225 -18.76 -5.07 4.06
N VAL A 226 -19.35 -5.81 5.00
CA VAL A 226 -18.63 -6.83 5.78
C VAL A 226 -18.72 -8.16 5.04
N LEU A 227 -17.63 -8.58 4.44
CA LEU A 227 -17.54 -9.81 3.65
C LEU A 227 -17.37 -11.06 4.52
N ARG A 228 -16.64 -10.94 5.61
CA ARG A 228 -16.45 -12.01 6.59
C ARG A 228 -16.26 -11.44 7.98
N ARG A 229 -17.04 -11.95 8.92
CA ARG A 229 -16.90 -11.60 10.32
C ARG A 229 -15.67 -12.22 10.94
N LYS A 230 -15.10 -11.53 11.92
CA LYS A 230 -13.97 -12.02 12.70
C LYS A 230 -14.33 -13.35 13.38
N SER A 231 -13.46 -14.32 13.16
CA SER A 231 -13.40 -15.56 13.93
C SER A 231 -12.16 -15.52 14.81
N TYR A 232 -12.34 -15.69 16.12
CA TYR A 232 -11.24 -15.71 17.06
C TYR A 232 -10.55 -17.08 17.09
N GLY A 233 -9.32 -17.08 17.49
CA GLY A 233 -8.48 -18.27 17.58
C GLY A 233 -7.40 -18.29 16.52
N VAL A 234 -6.29 -18.88 16.90
CA VAL A 234 -5.12 -19.02 16.04
C VAL A 234 -5.45 -20.00 14.93
N ARG A 235 -5.38 -19.54 13.66
CA ARG A 235 -5.58 -20.41 12.51
C ARG A 235 -4.24 -21.05 12.14
N PRO A 236 -4.20 -22.38 11.97
CA PRO A 236 -3.02 -23.03 11.43
C PRO A 236 -2.81 -22.54 9.99
N TYR A 237 -1.61 -22.15 9.67
CA TYR A 237 -1.23 -21.88 8.30
C TYR A 237 0.05 -22.63 7.95
N LYS A 238 0.23 -22.97 6.69
CA LYS A 238 1.42 -23.65 6.21
C LYS A 238 2.47 -22.64 5.81
N THR A 239 3.68 -22.78 6.32
CA THR A 239 4.85 -22.06 5.80
C THR A 239 5.14 -22.49 4.37
N LYS A 240 6.00 -21.77 3.65
CA LYS A 240 6.53 -22.20 2.35
C LYS A 240 7.23 -23.56 2.42
N LEU A 241 7.69 -23.98 3.59
CA LEU A 241 8.28 -25.29 3.86
C LEU A 241 7.23 -26.36 4.19
N GLY A 242 5.94 -26.04 4.11
CA GLY A 242 4.86 -26.98 4.38
C GLY A 242 4.58 -27.23 5.87
N THR A 243 5.33 -26.64 6.79
CA THR A 243 5.16 -26.82 8.24
C THR A 243 3.94 -26.04 8.70
N PRO A 244 2.95 -26.68 9.35
CA PRO A 244 1.85 -25.95 9.99
C PRO A 244 2.38 -25.05 11.10
N THR A 245 1.90 -23.79 11.12
CA THR A 245 2.18 -22.86 12.23
C THR A 245 0.86 -22.36 12.77
N GLY A 246 0.82 -22.14 14.07
CA GLY A 246 -0.33 -21.50 14.69
C GLY A 246 -0.32 -20.00 14.39
N GLY A 247 -1.33 -19.51 13.64
CA GLY A 247 -1.61 -18.10 13.43
C GLY A 247 -0.49 -17.21 12.88
N GLY A 248 -0.61 -16.79 11.65
CA GLY A 248 0.19 -15.71 11.07
C GLY A 248 1.70 -15.94 11.00
N GLY A 249 2.17 -17.17 10.96
CA GLY A 249 3.59 -17.48 10.91
C GLY A 249 4.30 -17.60 12.24
N TRP A 250 3.60 -17.38 13.32
CA TRP A 250 4.13 -17.53 14.67
C TRP A 250 3.80 -18.92 15.19
N ARG A 251 4.79 -19.59 15.74
CA ARG A 251 4.56 -20.79 16.53
C ARG A 251 4.18 -20.36 17.92
N TYR A 252 2.97 -20.68 18.33
CA TYR A 252 2.60 -20.62 19.73
C TYR A 252 2.70 -22.05 20.27
N THR A 253 3.68 -22.29 21.11
CA THR A 253 3.61 -23.43 22.01
C THR A 253 2.52 -23.13 23.03
N GLN A 254 1.50 -23.99 23.06
CA GLN A 254 0.53 -23.98 24.16
C GLN A 254 1.21 -24.36 25.45
#